data_686e031360317d1f2bb827727b99750f
#
_entry.id   686e031360317d1f2bb827727b99750f
#
_cell.length_a   1.000
_cell.length_b   1.000
_cell.length_c   1.000
_cell.angle_alpha   90.00
_cell.angle_beta   90.00
_cell.angle_gamma   90.00
#
_symmetry.space_group_name_H-M   'P 1'
#
loop_
_entity.id
_entity.type
_entity.pdbx_description
1 polymer ?
#
loop_
_entity_poly.entity_id
_entity_poly.type
_entity_poly.pdbx_seq_one_letter_code
_entity_poly.pdbx_strand_id
1 'polypeptide(L)'
;SNLHRQVLYNMSDIGKPKAEAAASKIIAFNPEIQTDAFIVQLTNKNALKFIRNYDLVIDCSDNFYTRYLVNDACVILGKPLIYGAVMRFEGQVGVFNMAGKDAKSKVNYRDLFPVPPDFLSAFSCREVGVLGVVPGIVGTMQAAEAIKIISGIGTPLCNKIVSYNTLNNSFFEFSVLPKAKEIGTFPRNESQFLSFDYDVLCNQPADFEEISIDEFNKMRSTEDITIINVCEKAELPTWNRFKCIHHPLSNFTISLQTISLKDKIVLFCKSGKRSLKALKILKDVFPDCIAFSLKGGMNAFIESEYKTPIHHD
;
A
#
# COMPACT_ATOMS: atom_id res chain seq x y z
N SER A 1 11.99 3.70 -9.24
CA SER A 1 11.99 4.24 -7.85
C SER A 1 12.34 3.20 -6.78
N ASN A 2 12.30 1.88 -7.08
CA ASN A 2 12.52 0.82 -6.09
C ASN A 2 13.94 0.25 -6.11
N LEU A 3 14.79 0.60 -7.09
CA LEU A 3 16.14 0.03 -7.26
C LEU A 3 17.06 0.25 -6.05
N HIS A 4 16.84 1.32 -5.28
CA HIS A 4 17.62 1.59 -4.07
C HIS A 4 17.42 0.59 -2.93
N ARG A 5 16.41 -0.29 -3.01
CA ARG A 5 16.07 -1.27 -1.97
C ARG A 5 15.76 -2.68 -2.47
N GLN A 6 15.51 -2.85 -3.75
CA GLN A 6 15.20 -4.15 -4.36
C GLN A 6 16.40 -4.65 -5.16
N VAL A 7 17.39 -5.19 -4.44
CA VAL A 7 18.68 -5.64 -5.00
C VAL A 7 18.57 -6.74 -6.08
N LEU A 8 17.42 -7.41 -6.15
CA LEU A 8 17.14 -8.39 -7.19
C LEU A 8 17.03 -7.77 -8.58
N TYR A 9 16.73 -6.46 -8.69
CA TYR A 9 16.52 -5.77 -9.96
C TYR A 9 17.63 -4.76 -10.25
N ASN A 10 17.86 -4.49 -11.52
CA ASN A 10 18.84 -3.51 -12.00
C ASN A 10 18.24 -2.62 -13.11
N MET A 11 19.04 -1.73 -13.68
CA MET A 11 18.59 -0.77 -14.69
C MET A 11 18.04 -1.46 -15.96
N SER A 12 18.56 -2.63 -16.34
CA SER A 12 18.09 -3.38 -17.51
C SER A 12 16.73 -4.04 -17.33
N ASP A 13 16.21 -4.07 -16.09
CA ASP A 13 14.89 -4.63 -15.75
C ASP A 13 13.77 -3.56 -15.75
N ILE A 14 14.13 -2.29 -16.00
CA ILE A 14 13.13 -1.22 -16.09
C ILE A 14 12.16 -1.49 -17.25
N GLY A 15 10.86 -1.44 -16.96
CA GLY A 15 9.80 -1.73 -17.92
C GLY A 15 9.42 -3.21 -18.04
N LYS A 16 10.20 -4.13 -17.45
CA LYS A 16 9.85 -5.55 -17.41
C LYS A 16 8.95 -5.89 -16.23
N PRO A 17 8.07 -6.89 -16.34
CA PRO A 17 7.32 -7.41 -15.21
C PRO A 17 8.26 -7.95 -14.13
N LYS A 18 8.06 -7.49 -12.88
CA LYS A 18 8.94 -7.87 -11.76
C LYS A 18 8.99 -9.37 -11.49
N ALA A 19 7.84 -10.05 -11.62
CA ALA A 19 7.75 -11.48 -11.38
C ALA A 19 8.61 -12.28 -12.40
N GLU A 20 8.56 -11.93 -13.68
CA GLU A 20 9.39 -12.57 -14.70
C GLU A 20 10.88 -12.27 -14.53
N ALA A 21 11.24 -11.01 -14.25
CA ALA A 21 12.63 -10.64 -13.98
C ALA A 21 13.18 -11.37 -12.75
N ALA A 22 12.37 -11.55 -11.70
CA ALA A 22 12.73 -12.31 -10.51
C ALA A 22 12.93 -13.79 -10.82
N ALA A 23 11.97 -14.43 -11.51
CA ALA A 23 12.05 -15.84 -11.89
C ALA A 23 13.29 -16.12 -12.72
N SER A 24 13.58 -15.29 -13.75
CA SER A 24 14.77 -15.44 -14.59
C SER A 24 16.07 -15.40 -13.77
N LYS A 25 16.17 -14.54 -12.77
CA LYS A 25 17.36 -14.44 -11.90
C LYS A 25 17.48 -15.61 -10.94
N ILE A 26 16.37 -16.09 -10.38
CA ILE A 26 16.36 -17.29 -9.52
C ILE A 26 16.83 -18.50 -10.29
N ILE A 27 16.33 -18.72 -11.51
CA ILE A 27 16.76 -19.81 -12.40
C ILE A 27 18.26 -19.68 -12.76
N ALA A 28 18.74 -18.45 -12.96
CA ALA A 28 20.16 -18.20 -13.22
C ALA A 28 21.05 -18.50 -12.00
N PHE A 29 20.56 -18.34 -10.77
CA PHE A 29 21.27 -18.73 -9.53
C PHE A 29 21.26 -20.25 -9.32
N ASN A 30 20.11 -20.87 -9.54
CA ASN A 30 19.97 -22.33 -9.41
C ASN A 30 18.91 -22.83 -10.39
N PRO A 31 19.34 -23.48 -11.50
CA PRO A 31 18.42 -23.96 -12.54
C PRO A 31 17.55 -25.15 -12.10
N GLU A 32 17.86 -25.80 -10.97
CA GLU A 32 17.04 -26.89 -10.44
C GLU A 32 15.77 -26.38 -9.72
N ILE A 33 15.70 -25.08 -9.39
CA ILE A 33 14.54 -24.49 -8.72
C ILE A 33 13.45 -24.20 -9.76
N GLN A 34 12.27 -24.76 -9.53
CA GLN A 34 11.08 -24.45 -10.31
C GLN A 34 10.46 -23.15 -9.83
N THR A 35 10.16 -22.25 -10.76
CA THR A 35 9.53 -20.97 -10.48
C THR A 35 8.38 -20.70 -11.43
N ASP A 36 7.22 -20.32 -10.87
CA ASP A 36 6.05 -19.87 -11.62
C ASP A 36 5.89 -18.37 -11.43
N ALA A 37 6.01 -17.59 -12.50
CA ALA A 37 5.83 -16.14 -12.46
C ALA A 37 4.46 -15.76 -13.02
N PHE A 38 3.67 -15.04 -12.22
CA PHE A 38 2.33 -14.58 -12.59
C PHE A 38 2.29 -13.07 -12.70
N ILE A 39 1.99 -12.54 -13.90
CA ILE A 39 1.81 -11.11 -14.16
C ILE A 39 0.32 -10.79 -14.01
N VAL A 40 -0.16 -10.82 -12.79
CA VAL A 40 -1.57 -10.58 -12.47
C VAL A 40 -1.70 -9.73 -11.22
N GLN A 41 -2.76 -8.95 -11.14
CA GLN A 41 -3.20 -8.36 -9.89
C GLN A 41 -3.92 -9.43 -9.07
N LEU A 42 -3.49 -9.62 -7.83
CA LEU A 42 -4.17 -10.51 -6.90
C LEU A 42 -5.49 -9.88 -6.46
N THR A 43 -6.58 -10.63 -6.59
CA THR A 43 -7.94 -10.21 -6.24
C THR A 43 -8.67 -11.34 -5.52
N ASN A 44 -9.84 -11.05 -4.93
CA ASN A 44 -10.70 -12.07 -4.36
C ASN A 44 -11.13 -13.17 -5.36
N LYS A 45 -11.13 -12.86 -6.67
CA LYS A 45 -11.50 -13.82 -7.72
C LYS A 45 -10.41 -14.83 -8.06
N ASN A 46 -9.15 -14.52 -7.77
CA ASN A 46 -8.02 -15.38 -8.16
C ASN A 46 -7.10 -15.83 -7.01
N ALA A 47 -7.10 -15.15 -5.87
CA ALA A 47 -6.17 -15.41 -4.78
C ALA A 47 -6.25 -16.85 -4.24
N LEU A 48 -7.45 -17.38 -4.01
CA LEU A 48 -7.61 -18.76 -3.55
C LEU A 48 -7.02 -19.77 -4.53
N LYS A 49 -7.19 -19.56 -5.85
CA LYS A 49 -6.64 -20.42 -6.89
C LYS A 49 -5.11 -20.44 -6.86
N PHE A 50 -4.47 -19.27 -6.74
CA PHE A 50 -3.01 -19.20 -6.68
C PHE A 50 -2.44 -19.78 -5.39
N ILE A 51 -3.03 -19.47 -4.24
CA ILE A 51 -2.49 -19.85 -2.93
C ILE A 51 -2.68 -21.35 -2.63
N ARG A 52 -3.75 -21.97 -3.11
CA ARG A 52 -4.14 -23.35 -2.79
C ARG A 52 -3.02 -24.37 -2.98
N ASN A 53 -2.23 -24.23 -4.02
CA ASN A 53 -1.21 -25.20 -4.43
C ASN A 53 0.13 -25.03 -3.71
N TYR A 54 0.26 -24.05 -2.81
CA TYR A 54 1.48 -23.82 -2.04
C TYR A 54 1.31 -24.21 -0.58
N ASP A 55 2.41 -24.59 0.09
CA ASP A 55 2.41 -25.03 1.48
C ASP A 55 2.39 -23.87 2.47
N LEU A 56 2.97 -22.74 2.10
CA LEU A 56 3.00 -21.50 2.86
C LEU A 56 3.02 -20.28 1.93
N VAL A 57 2.73 -19.11 2.48
CA VAL A 57 2.76 -17.84 1.77
C VAL A 57 3.70 -16.87 2.47
N ILE A 58 4.52 -16.15 1.70
CA ILE A 58 5.35 -15.04 2.18
C ILE A 58 4.76 -13.74 1.63
N ASP A 59 4.25 -12.88 2.50
CA ASP A 59 3.71 -11.58 2.13
C ASP A 59 4.78 -10.49 2.17
N CYS A 60 5.14 -10.01 0.97
CA CYS A 60 6.05 -8.87 0.78
C CYS A 60 5.33 -7.65 0.18
N SER A 61 4.01 -7.59 0.31
CA SER A 61 3.21 -6.48 -0.24
C SER A 61 3.38 -5.19 0.59
N ASP A 62 3.11 -4.06 -0.05
CA ASP A 62 3.26 -2.72 0.53
C ASP A 62 1.93 -1.96 0.68
N ASN A 63 0.80 -2.69 0.59
CA ASN A 63 -0.53 -2.10 0.69
C ASN A 63 -1.48 -2.96 1.53
N PHE A 64 -2.44 -2.31 2.18
CA PHE A 64 -3.38 -2.97 3.08
C PHE A 64 -4.36 -3.90 2.35
N TYR A 65 -4.85 -3.51 1.17
CA TYR A 65 -5.72 -4.34 0.34
C TYR A 65 -5.15 -5.76 0.17
N THR A 66 -3.93 -5.86 -0.35
CA THR A 66 -3.26 -7.14 -0.59
C THR A 66 -3.03 -7.91 0.71
N ARG A 67 -2.65 -7.22 1.80
CA ARG A 67 -2.42 -7.87 3.11
C ARG A 67 -3.67 -8.53 3.67
N TYR A 68 -4.80 -7.83 3.69
CA TYR A 68 -6.06 -8.39 4.16
C TYR A 68 -6.54 -9.52 3.25
N LEU A 69 -6.45 -9.34 1.93
CA LEU A 69 -6.81 -10.34 0.93
C LEU A 69 -6.01 -11.65 1.11
N VAL A 70 -4.69 -11.53 1.19
CA VAL A 70 -3.79 -12.69 1.36
C VAL A 70 -4.00 -13.35 2.71
N ASN A 71 -4.14 -12.57 3.79
CA ASN A 71 -4.43 -13.13 5.11
C ASN A 71 -5.71 -13.96 5.11
N ASP A 72 -6.81 -13.41 4.60
CA ASP A 72 -8.11 -14.09 4.62
C ASP A 72 -8.09 -15.33 3.73
N ALA A 73 -7.42 -15.28 2.58
CA ALA A 73 -7.21 -16.46 1.73
C ALA A 73 -6.41 -17.56 2.48
N CYS A 74 -5.34 -17.17 3.20
CA CYS A 74 -4.55 -18.10 4.00
C CYS A 74 -5.34 -18.69 5.17
N VAL A 75 -6.19 -17.90 5.83
CA VAL A 75 -7.09 -18.40 6.90
C VAL A 75 -8.03 -19.45 6.35
N ILE A 76 -8.71 -19.17 5.23
CA ILE A 76 -9.68 -20.07 4.60
C ILE A 76 -9.02 -21.36 4.11
N LEU A 77 -7.84 -21.26 3.52
CA LEU A 77 -7.10 -22.41 2.99
C LEU A 77 -6.24 -23.13 4.04
N GLY A 78 -6.20 -22.64 5.28
CA GLY A 78 -5.39 -23.20 6.36
C GLY A 78 -3.87 -23.11 6.12
N LYS A 79 -3.41 -22.12 5.33
CA LYS A 79 -2.00 -21.95 4.98
C LYS A 79 -1.27 -21.02 5.96
N PRO A 80 -0.06 -21.37 6.43
CA PRO A 80 0.80 -20.45 7.15
C PRO A 80 1.10 -19.19 6.30
N LEU A 81 1.10 -18.04 6.96
CA LEU A 81 1.41 -16.76 6.36
C LEU A 81 2.59 -16.11 7.08
N ILE A 82 3.70 -15.94 6.38
CA ILE A 82 4.86 -15.21 6.87
C ILE A 82 4.71 -13.75 6.49
N TYR A 83 4.44 -12.94 7.49
CA TYR A 83 4.22 -11.51 7.36
C TYR A 83 5.52 -10.73 7.42
N GLY A 84 5.68 -9.74 6.56
CA GLY A 84 6.74 -8.74 6.62
C GLY A 84 6.20 -7.34 6.32
N ALA A 85 6.64 -6.36 7.10
CA ALA A 85 6.33 -4.95 6.86
C ALA A 85 7.52 -4.06 7.15
N VAL A 86 7.63 -2.96 6.43
CA VAL A 86 8.71 -1.99 6.59
C VAL A 86 8.14 -0.57 6.54
N MET A 87 8.69 0.32 7.37
CA MET A 87 8.35 1.73 7.38
C MET A 87 9.51 2.54 7.95
N ARG A 88 9.97 3.57 7.23
CA ARG A 88 11.10 4.42 7.63
C ARG A 88 12.34 3.61 7.98
N PHE A 89 12.60 3.42 9.26
CA PHE A 89 13.79 2.77 9.83
C PHE A 89 13.44 1.45 10.51
N GLU A 90 12.20 1.02 10.42
CA GLU A 90 11.68 -0.13 11.15
C GLU A 90 11.14 -1.21 10.22
N GLY A 91 11.25 -2.45 10.68
CA GLY A 91 10.70 -3.60 10.03
C GLY A 91 10.06 -4.56 11.01
N GLN A 92 9.05 -5.29 10.57
CA GLN A 92 8.32 -6.27 11.35
C GLN A 92 8.26 -7.60 10.62
N VAL A 93 8.38 -8.69 11.36
CA VAL A 93 8.21 -10.06 10.85
C VAL A 93 7.42 -10.88 11.85
N GLY A 94 6.55 -11.76 11.35
CA GLY A 94 5.81 -12.73 12.16
C GLY A 94 5.23 -13.86 11.32
N VAL A 95 4.69 -14.86 12.00
CA VAL A 95 4.03 -16.01 11.36
C VAL A 95 2.60 -16.10 11.84
N PHE A 96 1.66 -16.00 10.89
CA PHE A 96 0.23 -16.11 11.10
C PHE A 96 -0.34 -17.44 10.60
N ASN A 97 -1.54 -17.79 11.03
CA ASN A 97 -2.31 -18.99 10.64
C ASN A 97 -1.61 -20.33 10.98
N MET A 98 -0.60 -20.30 11.81
CA MET A 98 0.10 -21.46 12.32
C MET A 98 0.15 -21.42 13.86
N ALA A 99 -0.20 -22.53 14.52
CA ALA A 99 -0.07 -22.62 15.96
C ALA A 99 1.39 -22.89 16.33
N GLY A 100 1.91 -22.19 17.33
CA GLY A 100 3.18 -22.54 17.96
C GLY A 100 3.06 -23.84 18.77
N LYS A 101 4.18 -24.45 19.15
CA LYS A 101 4.20 -25.74 19.92
C LYS A 101 3.35 -25.68 21.20
N ASP A 102 3.33 -24.54 21.87
CA ASP A 102 2.62 -24.35 23.15
C ASP A 102 1.31 -23.57 23.01
N ALA A 103 0.92 -23.19 21.78
CA ALA A 103 -0.24 -22.34 21.54
C ALA A 103 -1.48 -23.17 21.23
N LYS A 104 -2.56 -22.96 22.00
CA LYS A 104 -3.86 -23.58 21.79
C LYS A 104 -4.64 -22.99 20.63
N SER A 105 -4.20 -21.83 20.10
CA SER A 105 -4.91 -21.08 19.04
C SER A 105 -3.95 -20.53 18.01
N LYS A 106 -4.44 -20.37 16.79
CA LYS A 106 -3.75 -19.66 15.73
C LYS A 106 -4.21 -18.22 15.73
N VAL A 107 -3.30 -17.30 15.51
CA VAL A 107 -3.63 -15.89 15.24
C VAL A 107 -3.46 -15.60 13.75
N ASN A 108 -4.11 -14.57 13.29
CA ASN A 108 -4.02 -14.07 11.92
C ASN A 108 -3.77 -12.56 11.90
N TYR A 109 -3.57 -11.99 10.73
CA TYR A 109 -3.27 -10.57 10.58
C TYR A 109 -4.37 -9.66 11.17
N ARG A 110 -5.64 -10.09 11.15
CA ARG A 110 -6.76 -9.33 11.73
C ARG A 110 -6.77 -9.30 13.26
N ASP A 111 -6.11 -10.27 13.92
CA ASP A 111 -5.93 -10.23 15.38
C ASP A 111 -4.96 -9.10 15.79
N LEU A 112 -4.00 -8.77 14.92
CA LEU A 112 -3.08 -7.64 15.10
C LEU A 112 -3.70 -6.32 14.62
N PHE A 113 -4.27 -6.32 13.42
CA PHE A 113 -4.89 -5.18 12.76
C PHE A 113 -6.35 -5.50 12.40
N PRO A 114 -7.28 -5.33 13.36
CA PRO A 114 -8.70 -5.68 13.17
C PRO A 114 -9.37 -4.96 12.01
N VAL A 115 -9.04 -3.68 11.87
CA VAL A 115 -9.55 -2.77 10.85
C VAL A 115 -8.37 -2.16 10.13
N PRO A 116 -8.43 -1.97 8.80
CA PRO A 116 -7.42 -1.19 8.10
C PRO A 116 -7.32 0.20 8.73
N PRO A 117 -6.12 0.75 8.85
CA PRO A 117 -5.99 2.14 9.24
C PRO A 117 -6.75 3.01 8.24
N ASP A 118 -7.34 4.10 8.72
CA ASP A 118 -8.01 5.08 7.87
C ASP A 118 -7.10 5.41 6.67
N PHE A 119 -7.67 5.29 5.48
CA PHE A 119 -6.97 5.56 4.21
C PHE A 119 -6.20 6.90 4.24
N LEU A 120 -6.75 7.88 4.95
CA LEU A 120 -6.15 9.21 5.08
C LEU A 120 -5.01 9.27 6.09
N SER A 121 -5.00 8.40 7.10
CA SER A 121 -3.91 8.28 8.08
C SER A 121 -2.83 7.29 7.67
N ALA A 122 -3.14 6.38 6.75
CA ALA A 122 -2.22 5.37 6.27
C ALA A 122 -1.17 5.97 5.32
N PHE A 123 0.04 6.14 5.81
CA PHE A 123 1.18 6.50 4.96
C PHE A 123 1.71 5.26 4.25
N SER A 124 1.89 5.36 2.93
CA SER A 124 2.60 4.32 2.18
C SER A 124 4.12 4.49 2.34
N CYS A 125 4.87 3.40 2.17
CA CYS A 125 6.35 3.46 2.14
C CYS A 125 6.90 4.44 1.07
N ARG A 126 6.08 4.77 0.06
CA ARG A 126 6.44 5.76 -0.97
C ARG A 126 6.34 7.19 -0.47
N GLU A 127 5.42 7.47 0.45
CA GLU A 127 5.18 8.82 0.99
C GLU A 127 6.11 9.14 2.15
N VAL A 128 6.36 8.16 3.01
CA VAL A 128 7.16 8.32 4.22
C VAL A 128 8.62 7.98 4.00
N GLY A 129 8.89 7.19 2.95
CA GLY A 129 10.20 6.63 2.68
C GLY A 129 10.51 5.38 3.51
N VAL A 130 11.56 4.68 3.11
CA VAL A 130 12.13 3.55 3.84
C VAL A 130 13.63 3.51 3.60
N LEU A 131 14.40 3.29 4.65
CA LEU A 131 15.84 3.08 4.53
C LEU A 131 16.09 1.79 3.73
N GLY A 132 16.87 1.86 2.63
CA GLY A 132 16.96 0.79 1.63
C GLY A 132 17.42 -0.57 2.16
N VAL A 133 18.16 -0.60 3.28
CA VAL A 133 18.62 -1.85 3.91
C VAL A 133 17.52 -2.59 4.71
N VAL A 134 16.51 -1.87 5.20
CA VAL A 134 15.45 -2.46 6.05
C VAL A 134 14.67 -3.57 5.33
N PRO A 135 14.21 -3.41 4.07
CA PRO A 135 13.57 -4.50 3.34
C PRO A 135 14.46 -5.74 3.15
N GLY A 136 15.77 -5.54 2.99
CA GLY A 136 16.72 -6.65 2.90
C GLY A 136 16.80 -7.47 4.20
N ILE A 137 16.88 -6.78 5.35
CA ILE A 137 16.87 -7.42 6.67
C ILE A 137 15.56 -8.18 6.89
N VAL A 138 14.41 -7.51 6.67
CA VAL A 138 13.08 -8.10 6.85
C VAL A 138 12.87 -9.29 5.92
N GLY A 139 13.24 -9.19 4.65
CA GLY A 139 13.13 -10.29 3.68
C GLY A 139 13.99 -11.51 4.07
N THR A 140 15.19 -11.27 4.59
CA THR A 140 16.05 -12.36 5.10
C THR A 140 15.44 -13.02 6.35
N MET A 141 14.85 -12.25 7.25
CA MET A 141 14.12 -12.78 8.41
C MET A 141 12.89 -13.59 7.98
N GLN A 142 12.12 -13.11 6.99
CA GLN A 142 10.99 -13.88 6.43
C GLN A 142 11.45 -15.19 5.80
N ALA A 143 12.58 -15.19 5.08
CA ALA A 143 13.17 -16.42 4.52
C ALA A 143 13.59 -17.39 5.62
N ALA A 144 14.17 -16.90 6.72
CA ALA A 144 14.50 -17.72 7.88
C ALA A 144 13.26 -18.39 8.51
N GLU A 145 12.14 -17.64 8.61
CA GLU A 145 10.88 -18.23 9.10
C GLU A 145 10.34 -19.31 8.13
N ALA A 146 10.43 -19.09 6.82
CA ALA A 146 10.05 -20.09 5.82
C ALA A 146 10.88 -21.37 5.95
N ILE A 147 12.20 -21.25 6.09
CA ILE A 147 13.10 -22.38 6.27
C ILE A 147 12.74 -23.15 7.55
N LYS A 148 12.52 -22.47 8.67
CA LYS A 148 12.11 -23.12 9.92
C LYS A 148 10.81 -23.92 9.77
N ILE A 149 9.82 -23.36 9.07
CA ILE A 149 8.53 -24.03 8.83
C ILE A 149 8.70 -25.27 7.94
N ILE A 150 9.43 -25.13 6.83
CA ILE A 150 9.60 -26.20 5.83
C ILE A 150 10.44 -27.34 6.38
N SER A 151 11.54 -27.02 7.08
CA SER A 151 12.48 -28.01 7.59
C SER A 151 12.10 -28.59 8.97
N GLY A 152 11.15 -27.96 9.67
CA GLY A 152 10.78 -28.35 11.04
C GLY A 152 11.83 -28.03 12.10
N ILE A 153 12.90 -27.28 11.76
CA ILE A 153 13.97 -26.91 12.70
C ILE A 153 13.65 -25.60 13.42
N GLY A 154 14.15 -25.46 14.65
CA GLY A 154 14.00 -24.24 15.44
C GLY A 154 12.55 -23.97 15.87
N THR A 155 12.26 -22.71 16.15
CA THR A 155 10.93 -22.25 16.59
C THR A 155 10.50 -21.06 15.73
N PRO A 156 9.48 -21.23 14.85
CA PRO A 156 8.92 -20.12 14.09
C PRO A 156 8.25 -19.07 15.01
N LEU A 157 8.16 -17.83 14.54
CA LEU A 157 7.50 -16.70 15.22
C LEU A 157 5.97 -16.81 15.20
N CYS A 158 5.44 -17.99 15.57
CA CYS A 158 3.99 -18.21 15.62
C CYS A 158 3.37 -17.39 16.76
N ASN A 159 2.29 -16.64 16.42
CA ASN A 159 1.59 -15.78 17.37
C ASN A 159 2.47 -14.66 17.97
N LYS A 160 3.55 -14.31 17.30
CA LYS A 160 4.49 -13.28 17.72
C LYS A 160 4.89 -12.40 16.57
N ILE A 161 5.22 -11.16 16.89
CA ILE A 161 5.85 -10.22 15.97
C ILE A 161 7.20 -9.79 16.55
N VAL A 162 8.23 -9.84 15.74
CA VAL A 162 9.49 -9.19 16.01
C VAL A 162 9.53 -7.88 15.22
N SER A 163 9.76 -6.78 15.92
CA SER A 163 10.03 -5.46 15.35
C SER A 163 11.50 -5.16 15.48
N TYR A 164 12.14 -4.73 14.41
CA TYR A 164 13.53 -4.31 14.35
C TYR A 164 13.63 -2.83 14.00
N ASN A 165 14.42 -2.07 14.76
CA ASN A 165 14.69 -0.66 14.50
C ASN A 165 16.18 -0.49 14.13
N THR A 166 16.45 0.00 12.91
CA THR A 166 17.82 0.18 12.40
C THR A 166 18.56 1.35 13.00
N LEU A 167 17.88 2.33 13.62
CA LEU A 167 18.57 3.50 14.19
C LEU A 167 19.39 3.14 15.43
N ASN A 168 18.97 2.15 16.19
CA ASN A 168 19.61 1.72 17.42
C ASN A 168 19.89 0.22 17.48
N ASN A 169 19.62 -0.52 16.38
CA ASN A 169 19.76 -1.96 16.28
C ASN A 169 18.99 -2.74 17.36
N SER A 170 17.86 -2.22 17.80
CA SER A 170 17.03 -2.89 18.81
C SER A 170 16.04 -3.84 18.18
N PHE A 171 15.79 -4.95 18.87
CA PHE A 171 14.71 -5.89 18.58
C PHE A 171 13.70 -5.85 19.71
N PHE A 172 12.42 -5.82 19.34
CA PHE A 172 11.33 -5.92 20.27
C PHE A 172 10.38 -7.03 19.82
N GLU A 173 10.12 -7.99 20.71
CA GLU A 173 9.16 -9.08 20.46
C GLU A 173 7.91 -8.87 21.29
N PHE A 174 6.74 -9.05 20.68
CA PHE A 174 5.46 -9.07 21.40
C PHE A 174 4.55 -10.18 20.89
N SER A 175 3.72 -10.69 21.77
CA SER A 175 2.73 -11.72 21.46
C SER A 175 1.45 -11.10 20.89
N VAL A 176 0.87 -11.76 19.89
CA VAL A 176 -0.44 -11.44 19.35
C VAL A 176 -1.46 -12.39 19.97
N LEU A 177 -2.54 -11.82 20.52
CA LEU A 177 -3.62 -12.60 21.13
C LEU A 177 -4.80 -12.71 20.15
N PRO A 178 -5.51 -13.86 20.13
CA PRO A 178 -6.68 -14.03 19.29
C PRO A 178 -7.77 -13.05 19.66
N LYS A 179 -8.20 -12.20 18.73
CA LYS A 179 -9.28 -11.22 18.88
C LYS A 179 -10.38 -11.36 17.84
N ALA A 180 -10.10 -12.07 16.76
CA ALA A 180 -10.91 -12.05 15.53
C ALA A 180 -12.36 -12.54 15.67
N LYS A 181 -12.78 -13.09 16.80
CA LYS A 181 -14.19 -13.44 17.06
C LYS A 181 -15.07 -12.22 17.36
N GLU A 182 -14.45 -11.13 17.78
CA GLU A 182 -15.11 -9.90 18.23
C GLU A 182 -15.13 -8.81 17.16
N ILE A 183 -14.42 -9.04 16.05
CA ILE A 183 -14.13 -8.02 15.06
C ILE A 183 -14.92 -8.28 13.79
N GLY A 184 -15.82 -7.37 13.49
CA GLY A 184 -16.42 -7.05 12.20
C GLY A 184 -16.67 -8.18 11.19
N THR A 185 -17.31 -7.83 10.10
CA THR A 185 -17.60 -8.75 8.98
C THR A 185 -16.32 -9.01 8.19
N PHE A 186 -15.81 -10.21 8.20
CA PHE A 186 -14.74 -10.69 7.31
C PHE A 186 -15.09 -12.08 6.78
N PRO A 187 -14.57 -12.48 5.60
CA PRO A 187 -14.95 -13.74 4.98
C PRO A 187 -14.44 -14.94 5.79
N ARG A 188 -15.30 -15.91 6.04
CA ARG A 188 -15.00 -17.13 6.80
C ARG A 188 -14.97 -18.39 5.95
N ASN A 189 -15.37 -18.28 4.68
CA ASN A 189 -15.38 -19.36 3.71
C ASN A 189 -15.17 -18.81 2.29
N GLU A 190 -14.95 -19.70 1.33
CA GLU A 190 -14.64 -19.33 -0.06
C GLU A 190 -15.75 -18.49 -0.71
N SER A 191 -17.02 -18.80 -0.48
CA SER A 191 -18.13 -18.05 -1.07
C SER A 191 -18.17 -16.61 -0.57
N GLN A 192 -18.01 -16.41 0.72
CA GLN A 192 -17.91 -15.07 1.31
C GLN A 192 -16.66 -14.32 0.82
N PHE A 193 -15.53 -15.03 0.66
CA PHE A 193 -14.30 -14.44 0.15
C PHE A 193 -14.47 -13.91 -1.29
N LEU A 194 -15.11 -14.69 -2.16
CA LEU A 194 -15.35 -14.30 -3.54
C LEU A 194 -16.25 -13.07 -3.69
N SER A 195 -17.17 -12.87 -2.75
CA SER A 195 -18.10 -11.73 -2.73
C SER A 195 -17.63 -10.55 -1.86
N PHE A 196 -16.54 -10.71 -1.11
CA PHE A 196 -16.07 -9.68 -0.18
C PHE A 196 -15.40 -8.53 -0.91
N ASP A 197 -15.80 -7.31 -0.58
CA ASP A 197 -15.25 -6.10 -1.19
C ASP A 197 -14.08 -5.55 -0.36
N TYR A 198 -12.86 -5.88 -0.80
CA TYR A 198 -11.63 -5.39 -0.18
C TYR A 198 -11.34 -3.93 -0.53
N ASP A 199 -11.90 -3.41 -1.62
CA ASP A 199 -11.75 -2.01 -1.99
C ASP A 199 -12.54 -1.12 -1.02
N VAL A 200 -13.77 -1.49 -0.71
CA VAL A 200 -14.57 -0.81 0.33
C VAL A 200 -13.92 -0.93 1.70
N LEU A 201 -13.36 -2.10 2.04
CA LEU A 201 -12.69 -2.29 3.33
C LEU A 201 -11.47 -1.36 3.50
N CYS A 202 -10.65 -1.24 2.46
CA CYS A 202 -9.35 -0.56 2.54
C CYS A 202 -9.36 0.86 1.98
N ASN A 203 -10.33 1.16 1.14
CA ASN A 203 -10.57 2.48 0.58
C ASN A 203 -11.96 2.92 1.02
N GLN A 204 -12.24 2.98 2.35
CA GLN A 204 -13.51 3.57 2.78
C GLN A 204 -13.67 4.89 2.05
N PRO A 205 -14.74 5.05 1.24
CA PRO A 205 -14.99 6.33 0.62
C PRO A 205 -15.15 7.32 1.78
N ALA A 206 -14.15 8.12 1.99
CA ALA A 206 -14.43 9.39 2.59
C ALA A 206 -15.48 10.00 1.63
N ASP A 207 -16.54 10.59 2.15
CA ASP A 207 -17.54 11.35 1.38
C ASP A 207 -16.90 12.59 0.72
N PHE A 208 -15.76 12.38 0.02
CA PHE A 208 -14.99 13.43 -0.60
C PHE A 208 -15.16 13.38 -2.09
N GLU A 209 -15.57 14.49 -2.64
CA GLU A 209 -15.78 14.65 -4.05
C GLU A 209 -14.44 14.68 -4.80
N GLU A 210 -14.17 13.61 -5.56
CA GLU A 210 -13.12 13.58 -6.57
C GLU A 210 -13.68 14.01 -7.91
N ILE A 211 -12.92 14.84 -8.64
CA ILE A 211 -13.26 15.23 -10.01
C ILE A 211 -12.27 14.62 -11.01
N SER A 212 -12.79 14.25 -12.16
CA SER A 212 -12.00 13.79 -13.30
C SER A 212 -11.17 14.92 -13.91
N ILE A 213 -10.21 14.57 -14.79
CA ILE A 213 -9.43 15.55 -15.54
C ILE A 213 -10.33 16.40 -16.44
N ASP A 214 -11.34 15.81 -17.06
CA ASP A 214 -12.26 16.51 -17.97
C ASP A 214 -13.13 17.53 -17.20
N GLU A 215 -13.69 17.13 -16.06
CA GLU A 215 -14.42 18.02 -15.16
C GLU A 215 -13.54 19.17 -14.66
N PHE A 216 -12.30 18.87 -14.27
CA PHE A 216 -11.33 19.86 -13.85
C PHE A 216 -11.02 20.87 -14.98
N ASN A 217 -10.77 20.39 -16.20
CA ASN A 217 -10.50 21.23 -17.36
C ASN A 217 -11.69 22.13 -17.69
N LYS A 218 -12.90 21.59 -17.64
CA LYS A 218 -14.13 22.36 -17.80
C LYS A 218 -14.26 23.43 -16.71
N MET A 219 -14.11 23.05 -15.45
CA MET A 219 -14.25 23.94 -14.30
C MET A 219 -13.27 25.12 -14.37
N ARG A 220 -11.97 24.86 -14.63
CA ARG A 220 -10.95 25.92 -14.73
C ARG A 220 -11.13 26.87 -15.90
N SER A 221 -11.87 26.48 -16.97
CA SER A 221 -12.12 27.32 -18.12
C SER A 221 -13.39 28.18 -17.99
N THR A 222 -14.33 27.76 -17.15
CA THR A 222 -15.65 28.40 -17.02
C THR A 222 -15.87 29.08 -15.68
N GLU A 223 -15.07 28.79 -14.66
CA GLU A 223 -15.28 29.24 -13.28
C GLU A 223 -14.01 29.83 -12.67
N ASP A 224 -14.17 30.72 -11.70
CA ASP A 224 -13.04 31.21 -10.90
C ASP A 224 -12.80 30.28 -9.73
N ILE A 225 -11.78 29.42 -9.86
CA ILE A 225 -11.44 28.39 -8.88
C ILE A 225 -10.09 28.64 -8.23
N THR A 226 -9.94 28.23 -6.97
CA THR A 226 -8.64 28.16 -6.31
C THR A 226 -8.04 26.78 -6.54
N ILE A 227 -6.88 26.70 -7.17
CA ILE A 227 -6.16 25.45 -7.41
C ILE A 227 -4.98 25.35 -6.46
N ILE A 228 -4.90 24.26 -5.68
CA ILE A 228 -3.88 24.08 -4.65
C ILE A 228 -3.07 22.80 -4.92
N ASN A 229 -1.76 22.97 -5.09
CA ASN A 229 -0.80 21.88 -5.17
C ASN A 229 -0.30 21.52 -3.77
N VAL A 230 -0.57 20.28 -3.32
CA VAL A 230 -0.16 19.79 -2.00
C VAL A 230 1.04 18.84 -2.02
N CYS A 231 1.83 18.83 -3.11
CA CYS A 231 3.11 18.13 -3.17
C CYS A 231 4.14 18.79 -2.24
N GLU A 232 5.14 18.03 -1.79
CA GLU A 232 6.24 18.60 -1.00
C GLU A 232 7.17 19.45 -1.89
N LYS A 233 7.83 20.47 -1.30
CA LYS A 233 8.68 21.42 -2.05
C LYS A 233 9.83 20.78 -2.80
N ALA A 234 10.36 19.66 -2.30
CA ALA A 234 11.48 18.95 -2.90
C ALA A 234 11.08 17.97 -4.00
N GLU A 235 9.78 17.83 -4.32
CA GLU A 235 9.34 16.90 -5.34
C GLU A 235 9.51 17.44 -6.75
N LEU A 236 10.10 16.61 -7.62
CA LEU A 236 10.25 16.89 -9.05
C LEU A 236 9.33 15.96 -9.88
N PRO A 237 8.90 16.42 -11.05
CA PRO A 237 9.09 17.76 -11.63
C PRO A 237 8.22 18.83 -10.94
N THR A 238 8.68 20.07 -10.95
CA THR A 238 7.88 21.22 -10.53
C THR A 238 6.71 21.41 -11.47
N TRP A 239 5.54 21.68 -10.90
CA TRP A 239 4.33 21.85 -11.71
C TRP A 239 4.25 23.26 -12.31
N ASN A 240 4.10 23.35 -13.63
CA ASN A 240 4.04 24.63 -14.38
C ASN A 240 2.96 24.65 -15.48
N ARG A 241 2.06 23.65 -15.52
CA ARG A 241 1.03 23.52 -16.57
C ARG A 241 -0.13 24.52 -16.42
N PHE A 242 -0.40 24.94 -15.19
CA PHE A 242 -1.41 25.96 -14.88
C PHE A 242 -1.06 26.67 -13.57
N LYS A 243 -1.60 27.87 -13.39
CA LYS A 243 -1.38 28.64 -12.16
C LYS A 243 -2.04 27.95 -10.97
N CYS A 244 -1.28 27.70 -9.92
CA CYS A 244 -1.76 27.12 -8.67
C CYS A 244 -1.02 27.70 -7.47
N ILE A 245 -1.63 27.60 -6.31
CA ILE A 245 -1.00 27.94 -5.03
C ILE A 245 -0.30 26.68 -4.53
N HIS A 246 0.94 26.80 -4.08
CA HIS A 246 1.70 25.67 -3.57
C HIS A 246 1.65 25.65 -2.03
N HIS A 247 0.92 24.72 -1.47
CA HIS A 247 0.81 24.47 -0.04
C HIS A 247 1.09 23.01 0.28
N PRO A 248 2.34 22.63 0.59
CA PRO A 248 2.72 21.27 0.92
C PRO A 248 1.86 20.66 2.03
N LEU A 249 1.50 19.39 1.89
CA LEU A 249 0.67 18.68 2.86
C LEU A 249 1.28 18.71 4.28
N SER A 250 2.60 18.67 4.40
CA SER A 250 3.32 18.75 5.69
C SER A 250 3.01 20.02 6.49
N ASN A 251 2.67 21.12 5.84
CA ASN A 251 2.38 22.41 6.44
C ASN A 251 0.95 22.89 6.15
N PHE A 252 0.09 22.03 5.62
CA PHE A 252 -1.21 22.42 5.05
C PHE A 252 -2.13 23.06 6.10
N THR A 253 -2.24 22.50 7.29
CA THR A 253 -3.07 23.04 8.39
C THR A 253 -2.67 24.45 8.79
N ILE A 254 -1.36 24.75 8.83
CA ILE A 254 -0.85 26.10 9.16
C ILE A 254 -1.17 27.08 8.02
N SER A 255 -1.03 26.63 6.79
CA SER A 255 -1.26 27.44 5.60
C SER A 255 -2.70 27.84 5.39
N LEU A 256 -3.68 27.07 5.89
CA LEU A 256 -5.09 27.35 5.75
C LEU A 256 -5.50 28.71 6.33
N GLN A 257 -4.79 29.22 7.34
CA GLN A 257 -5.06 30.52 7.95
C GLN A 257 -4.69 31.70 7.02
N THR A 258 -3.90 31.47 6.00
CA THR A 258 -3.39 32.50 5.07
C THR A 258 -3.98 32.43 3.67
N ILE A 259 -4.77 31.39 3.38
CA ILE A 259 -5.35 31.20 2.05
C ILE A 259 -6.66 31.99 1.96
N SER A 260 -6.74 32.93 1.01
CA SER A 260 -8.02 33.49 0.58
C SER A 260 -8.73 32.43 -0.27
N LEU A 261 -9.72 31.75 0.34
CA LEU A 261 -10.50 30.72 -0.33
C LEU A 261 -11.54 31.38 -1.22
N LYS A 262 -11.55 31.02 -2.50
CA LYS A 262 -12.63 31.31 -3.42
C LYS A 262 -13.76 30.30 -3.24
N ASP A 263 -14.88 30.53 -3.93
CA ASP A 263 -16.08 29.71 -3.79
C ASP A 263 -15.85 28.21 -4.08
N LYS A 264 -14.93 27.89 -5.00
CA LYS A 264 -14.57 26.52 -5.34
C LYS A 264 -13.06 26.28 -5.28
N ILE A 265 -12.67 25.14 -4.70
CA ILE A 265 -11.27 24.76 -4.47
C ILE A 265 -11.01 23.41 -5.12
N VAL A 266 -9.92 23.30 -5.88
CA VAL A 266 -9.44 22.01 -6.39
C VAL A 266 -8.04 21.75 -5.85
N LEU A 267 -7.90 20.65 -5.12
CA LEU A 267 -6.64 20.18 -4.59
C LEU A 267 -6.05 19.09 -5.47
N PHE A 268 -4.75 19.12 -5.69
CA PHE A 268 -4.07 18.05 -6.40
C PHE A 268 -2.69 17.73 -5.82
N CYS A 269 -2.25 16.51 -6.03
CA CYS A 269 -0.89 16.05 -5.75
C CYS A 269 -0.42 15.14 -6.89
N LYS A 270 0.68 14.42 -6.70
CA LYS A 270 1.22 13.53 -7.74
C LYS A 270 0.25 12.42 -8.17
N SER A 271 -0.48 11.78 -7.22
CA SER A 271 -1.30 10.57 -7.45
C SER A 271 -2.74 10.68 -6.96
N GLY A 272 -3.20 11.83 -6.48
CA GLY A 272 -4.54 12.01 -5.90
C GLY A 272 -4.64 11.72 -4.39
N LYS A 273 -3.79 10.86 -3.83
CA LYS A 273 -3.91 10.43 -2.42
C LYS A 273 -3.71 11.54 -1.39
N ARG A 274 -2.68 12.37 -1.55
CA ARG A 274 -2.40 13.50 -0.63
C ARG A 274 -3.41 14.62 -0.75
N SER A 275 -3.94 14.85 -1.95
CA SER A 275 -5.01 15.83 -2.16
C SER A 275 -6.31 15.42 -1.47
N LEU A 276 -6.63 14.13 -1.38
CA LEU A 276 -7.74 13.65 -0.55
C LEU A 276 -7.50 13.91 0.94
N LYS A 277 -6.27 13.71 1.45
CA LYS A 277 -5.93 14.06 2.84
C LYS A 277 -6.08 15.56 3.09
N ALA A 278 -5.55 16.38 2.19
CA ALA A 278 -5.68 17.83 2.29
C ALA A 278 -7.14 18.28 2.22
N LEU A 279 -7.95 17.62 1.38
CA LEU A 279 -9.38 17.88 1.27
C LEU A 279 -10.11 17.61 2.59
N LYS A 280 -9.78 16.50 3.27
CA LYS A 280 -10.31 16.22 4.61
C LYS A 280 -9.95 17.32 5.60
N ILE A 281 -8.66 17.67 5.70
CA ILE A 281 -8.18 18.74 6.59
C ILE A 281 -8.92 20.05 6.30
N LEU A 282 -9.11 20.36 5.01
CA LEU A 282 -9.84 21.55 4.58
C LEU A 282 -11.30 21.53 5.02
N LYS A 283 -12.01 20.40 4.81
CA LYS A 283 -13.41 20.21 5.22
C LYS A 283 -13.58 20.17 6.75
N ASP A 284 -12.62 19.65 7.49
CA ASP A 284 -12.63 19.66 8.95
C ASP A 284 -12.53 21.10 9.50
N VAL A 285 -11.82 22.00 8.81
CA VAL A 285 -11.65 23.40 9.21
C VAL A 285 -12.76 24.29 8.63
N PHE A 286 -13.18 24.02 7.39
CA PHE A 286 -14.21 24.76 6.65
C PHE A 286 -15.28 23.79 6.12
N PRO A 287 -16.25 23.35 6.94
CA PRO A 287 -17.23 22.32 6.56
C PRO A 287 -18.06 22.66 5.33
N ASP A 288 -18.39 23.95 5.16
CA ASP A 288 -19.26 24.43 4.08
C ASP A 288 -18.51 24.77 2.76
N CYS A 289 -17.17 24.60 2.72
CA CYS A 289 -16.42 24.90 1.51
C CYS A 289 -16.71 23.89 0.40
N ILE A 290 -16.84 24.39 -0.83
CA ILE A 290 -16.96 23.54 -2.03
C ILE A 290 -15.55 23.20 -2.49
N ALA A 291 -15.12 21.96 -2.23
CA ALA A 291 -13.76 21.55 -2.52
C ALA A 291 -13.70 20.13 -3.07
N PHE A 292 -12.78 19.90 -4.00
CA PHE A 292 -12.61 18.66 -4.74
C PHE A 292 -11.14 18.22 -4.72
N SER A 293 -10.93 16.92 -4.86
CA SER A 293 -9.61 16.35 -5.15
C SER A 293 -9.52 15.92 -6.61
N LEU A 294 -8.42 16.24 -7.30
CA LEU A 294 -8.19 15.81 -8.67
C LEU A 294 -7.83 14.32 -8.69
N LYS A 295 -8.71 13.50 -9.25
CA LYS A 295 -8.55 12.05 -9.33
C LYS A 295 -7.28 11.66 -10.09
N GLY A 296 -6.43 10.84 -9.48
CA GLY A 296 -5.14 10.44 -10.06
C GLY A 296 -4.07 11.54 -10.10
N GLY A 297 -4.41 12.80 -9.73
CA GLY A 297 -3.47 13.91 -9.59
C GLY A 297 -2.70 14.26 -10.87
N MET A 298 -1.45 14.72 -10.71
CA MET A 298 -0.57 15.07 -11.83
C MET A 298 -0.32 13.92 -12.81
N ASN A 299 -0.24 12.68 -12.31
CA ASN A 299 0.01 11.53 -13.17
C ASN A 299 -1.12 11.36 -14.19
N ALA A 300 -2.38 11.38 -13.75
CA ALA A 300 -3.53 11.26 -14.63
C ALA A 300 -3.64 12.45 -15.59
N PHE A 301 -3.30 13.66 -15.13
CA PHE A 301 -3.29 14.85 -15.99
C PHE A 301 -2.28 14.72 -17.13
N ILE A 302 -1.05 14.28 -16.82
CA ILE A 302 0.01 14.07 -17.83
C ILE A 302 -0.40 12.95 -18.81
N GLU A 303 -0.96 11.85 -18.33
CA GLU A 303 -1.45 10.77 -19.18
C GLU A 303 -2.59 11.23 -20.13
N SER A 304 -3.45 12.14 -19.70
CA SER A 304 -4.52 12.67 -20.53
C SER A 304 -3.99 13.53 -21.69
N GLU A 305 -2.93 14.31 -21.45
CA GLU A 305 -2.27 15.11 -22.50
C GLU A 305 -1.64 14.23 -23.60
N TYR A 306 -1.06 13.06 -23.24
CA TYR A 306 -0.49 12.13 -24.21
C TYR A 306 -1.54 11.34 -25.02
N LYS A 307 -2.76 11.24 -24.54
CA LYS A 307 -3.86 10.53 -25.23
C LYS A 307 -4.63 11.40 -26.20
N THR A 308 -4.45 12.72 -26.17
CA THR A 308 -5.08 13.62 -27.15
C THR A 308 -4.24 13.62 -28.41
N PRO A 309 -4.72 13.15 -29.58
CA PRO A 309 -3.97 13.20 -30.83
C PRO A 309 -3.66 14.66 -31.15
N ILE A 310 -2.42 14.97 -31.47
CA ILE A 310 -2.03 16.25 -32.02
C ILE A 310 -2.64 16.29 -33.43
N HIS A 311 -3.77 16.98 -33.59
CA HIS A 311 -4.24 17.38 -34.90
C HIS A 311 -3.23 18.42 -35.42
N HIS A 312 -2.35 18.00 -36.30
CA HIS A 312 -1.60 18.90 -37.15
C HIS A 312 -2.54 19.39 -38.24
N ASP A 313 -3.01 20.64 -38.14
CA ASP A 313 -3.56 21.43 -39.26
C ASP A 313 -2.41 21.89 -40.18
#